data_921ace22ef20805976b00046dc9d20f7
#
_entry.id   921ace22ef20805976b00046dc9d20f7
#
_cell.length_a   1.000
_cell.length_b   1.000
_cell.length_c   1.000
_cell.angle_alpha   90.00
_cell.angle_beta   90.00
_cell.angle_gamma   90.00
#
_symmetry.space_group_name_H-M   'P 1'
#
loop_
_entity.id
_entity.type
_entity.pdbx_description
1 polymer ?
#
loop_
_entity_poly.entity_id
_entity_poly.type
_entity_poly.pdbx_seq_one_letter_code
_entity_poly.pdbx_strand_id
1 'polypeptide(L)'
;MIKPNTKLDLKSGRVIITASEAKKVLKKILLNVGCNKKEIVSISEHLVDTSLCGMESHGIMRILEYVKQYKNGYMYPDRTTTVKKNKYGGVEVNGHSGIGIPTMSVAYKKGMSLAKKAGISALSIRDVGHTGRHGYFADIAASQGFLTIMMGGGNRKKWRQVAPFGGSKAMLPTNPYCIGIPGGNLGPVILDFATSKISGGWIYAAKSAGAMLPKDCIIDSNGNPTCDPDDYFDGGAILPAGEQKGYGLALIAELIGEALLGPATTECNWLLITLNANQWRSRSTLKTTAEEILNELRKSPPLKHIEKVEVPGEREREHRLCSKEKIAVPIKTWQQINMLLTD
;
A
#
# COMPACT_ATOMS: atom_id res chain seq x y z
N MET A 1 -11.01 -21.20 11.07
CA MET A 1 -10.24 -20.10 11.70
C MET A 1 -9.72 -19.20 10.59
N ILE A 2 -9.90 -17.87 10.69
CA ILE A 2 -9.30 -16.92 9.76
C ILE A 2 -7.81 -16.88 10.07
N LYS A 3 -6.96 -17.50 9.22
CA LYS A 3 -5.51 -17.44 9.38
C LYS A 3 -5.04 -16.02 9.05
N PRO A 4 -4.21 -15.38 9.89
CA PRO A 4 -3.61 -14.11 9.54
C PRO A 4 -2.72 -14.30 8.31
N ASN A 5 -2.78 -13.35 7.38
CA ASN A 5 -1.97 -13.37 6.16
C ASN A 5 -0.54 -12.82 6.42
N THR A 6 0.04 -13.26 7.53
CA THR A 6 1.40 -12.89 7.92
C THR A 6 2.30 -14.12 7.92
N LYS A 7 3.52 -13.96 7.39
CA LYS A 7 4.58 -14.98 7.50
C LYS A 7 5.27 -14.98 8.88
N LEU A 8 4.94 -14.01 9.75
CA LEU A 8 5.42 -13.96 11.11
C LEU A 8 4.54 -14.87 11.97
N ASP A 9 5.15 -15.78 12.73
CA ASP A 9 4.47 -16.60 13.73
C ASP A 9 4.14 -15.73 14.96
N LEU A 10 3.09 -14.92 14.81
CA LEU A 10 2.63 -14.03 15.86
C LEU A 10 1.83 -14.82 16.89
N LYS A 11 2.46 -15.18 18.00
CA LYS A 11 1.85 -15.92 19.13
C LYS A 11 0.84 -15.11 19.94
N SER A 12 0.54 -13.86 19.58
CA SER A 12 -0.42 -13.02 20.31
C SER A 12 -1.86 -13.50 20.12
N GLY A 13 -2.63 -13.60 21.20
CA GLY A 13 -4.08 -13.83 21.14
C GLY A 13 -4.78 -12.79 20.27
N ARG A 14 -5.87 -13.18 19.60
CA ARG A 14 -6.63 -12.33 18.70
C ARG A 14 -8.08 -12.23 19.13
N VAL A 15 -8.67 -11.05 18.98
CA VAL A 15 -10.11 -10.81 19.07
C VAL A 15 -10.70 -10.77 17.66
N ILE A 16 -11.88 -11.36 17.51
CA ILE A 16 -12.64 -11.29 16.26
C ILE A 16 -13.69 -10.19 16.40
N ILE A 17 -13.59 -9.20 15.53
CA ILE A 17 -14.54 -8.08 15.46
C ILE A 17 -15.22 -8.05 14.08
N THR A 18 -16.40 -7.43 14.01
CA THR A 18 -17.08 -7.23 12.73
C THR A 18 -16.53 -6.00 12.00
N ALA A 19 -16.62 -5.99 10.67
CA ALA A 19 -16.29 -4.83 9.84
C ALA A 19 -17.12 -3.59 10.26
N SER A 20 -18.38 -3.80 10.63
CA SER A 20 -19.28 -2.73 11.12
C SER A 20 -18.78 -2.13 12.43
N GLU A 21 -18.39 -2.96 13.39
CA GLU A 21 -17.82 -2.53 14.66
C GLU A 21 -16.51 -1.74 14.45
N ALA A 22 -15.60 -2.29 13.64
CA ALA A 22 -14.37 -1.60 13.29
C ALA A 22 -14.64 -0.22 12.66
N LYS A 23 -15.55 -0.13 11.67
CA LYS A 23 -15.95 1.14 11.05
C LYS A 23 -16.51 2.14 12.07
N LYS A 24 -17.35 1.69 13.01
CA LYS A 24 -17.92 2.56 14.06
C LYS A 24 -16.84 3.15 14.95
N VAL A 25 -15.89 2.32 15.40
CA VAL A 25 -14.77 2.75 16.24
C VAL A 25 -13.86 3.75 15.49
N LEU A 26 -13.44 3.40 14.26
CA LEU A 26 -12.60 4.28 13.45
C LEU A 26 -13.24 5.63 13.17
N LYS A 27 -14.55 5.66 12.83
CA LYS A 27 -15.27 6.90 12.58
C LYS A 27 -15.29 7.82 13.79
N LYS A 28 -15.48 7.27 15.00
CA LYS A 28 -15.47 8.06 16.23
C LYS A 28 -14.07 8.62 16.52
N ILE A 29 -13.02 7.82 16.37
CA ILE A 29 -11.63 8.28 16.57
C ILE A 29 -11.28 9.39 15.56
N LEU A 30 -11.61 9.20 14.28
CA LEU A 30 -11.31 10.19 13.23
C LEU A 30 -12.09 11.51 13.45
N LEU A 31 -13.31 11.43 13.97
CA LEU A 31 -14.08 12.61 14.37
C LEU A 31 -13.39 13.36 15.52
N ASN A 32 -12.92 12.64 16.55
CA ASN A 32 -12.24 13.23 17.71
C ASN A 32 -10.95 13.98 17.32
N VAL A 33 -10.23 13.51 16.31
CA VAL A 33 -9.02 14.20 15.80
C VAL A 33 -9.31 15.30 14.78
N GLY A 34 -10.57 15.62 14.51
CA GLY A 34 -10.99 16.74 13.66
C GLY A 34 -11.10 16.44 12.16
N CYS A 35 -11.14 15.17 11.76
CA CYS A 35 -11.37 14.81 10.36
C CYS A 35 -12.76 15.21 9.89
N ASN A 36 -12.88 15.69 8.65
CA ASN A 36 -14.18 15.97 8.05
C ASN A 36 -14.92 14.68 7.60
N LYS A 37 -16.21 14.81 7.31
CA LYS A 37 -17.06 13.67 6.95
C LYS A 37 -16.55 12.84 5.77
N LYS A 38 -15.94 13.47 4.76
CA LYS A 38 -15.39 12.77 3.57
C LYS A 38 -14.15 11.96 3.94
N GLU A 39 -13.27 12.54 4.73
CA GLU A 39 -12.07 11.86 5.25
C GLU A 39 -12.47 10.67 6.12
N ILE A 40 -13.38 10.86 7.08
CA ILE A 40 -13.87 9.80 7.98
C ILE A 40 -14.39 8.60 7.19
N VAL A 41 -15.21 8.82 6.19
CA VAL A 41 -15.75 7.73 5.35
C VAL A 41 -14.64 7.05 4.57
N SER A 42 -13.85 7.82 3.83
CA SER A 42 -12.79 7.27 2.96
C SER A 42 -11.75 6.47 3.75
N ILE A 43 -11.28 7.02 4.87
CA ILE A 43 -10.25 6.37 5.68
C ILE A 43 -10.80 5.10 6.35
N SER A 44 -11.97 5.18 6.98
CA SER A 44 -12.55 4.02 7.67
C SER A 44 -12.88 2.87 6.72
N GLU A 45 -13.41 3.15 5.54
CA GLU A 45 -13.69 2.13 4.52
C GLU A 45 -12.42 1.47 4.01
N HIS A 46 -11.41 2.27 3.68
CA HIS A 46 -10.13 1.77 3.20
C HIS A 46 -9.43 0.87 4.22
N LEU A 47 -9.32 1.30 5.49
CA LEU A 47 -8.65 0.53 6.53
C LEU A 47 -9.36 -0.79 6.84
N VAL A 48 -10.70 -0.77 6.86
CA VAL A 48 -11.51 -1.97 7.07
C VAL A 48 -11.38 -2.93 5.89
N ASP A 49 -11.52 -2.45 4.65
CA ASP A 49 -11.32 -3.26 3.44
C ASP A 49 -9.94 -3.91 3.42
N THR A 50 -8.90 -3.15 3.73
CA THR A 50 -7.52 -3.64 3.79
C THR A 50 -7.35 -4.73 4.84
N SER A 51 -7.98 -4.60 6.00
CA SER A 51 -7.98 -5.66 7.03
C SER A 51 -8.73 -6.91 6.58
N LEU A 52 -9.88 -6.75 5.89
CA LEU A 52 -10.62 -7.86 5.31
C LEU A 52 -9.82 -8.60 4.23
N CYS A 53 -8.93 -7.92 3.53
CA CYS A 53 -7.97 -8.51 2.60
C CYS A 53 -6.77 -9.21 3.29
N GLY A 54 -6.72 -9.23 4.63
CA GLY A 54 -5.63 -9.86 5.39
C GLY A 54 -4.35 -9.04 5.50
N MET A 55 -4.37 -7.77 5.09
CA MET A 55 -3.21 -6.87 5.08
C MET A 55 -3.15 -6.06 6.38
N GLU A 56 -2.70 -6.68 7.48
CA GLU A 56 -2.67 -6.04 8.81
C GLU A 56 -1.88 -4.75 8.85
N SER A 57 -0.69 -4.72 8.25
CA SER A 57 0.24 -3.57 8.27
C SER A 57 -0.35 -2.28 7.69
N HIS A 58 -1.37 -2.38 6.84
CA HIS A 58 -2.08 -1.27 6.19
C HIS A 58 -3.57 -1.21 6.56
N GLY A 59 -4.01 -2.09 7.46
CA GLY A 59 -5.39 -2.20 7.95
C GLY A 59 -5.70 -1.26 9.13
N ILE A 60 -6.71 -1.64 9.92
CA ILE A 60 -7.27 -0.82 11.01
C ILE A 60 -6.23 -0.43 12.07
N MET A 61 -5.17 -1.21 12.25
CA MET A 61 -4.10 -0.88 13.20
C MET A 61 -3.38 0.43 12.86
N ARG A 62 -3.41 0.87 11.59
CA ARG A 62 -2.79 2.13 11.16
C ARG A 62 -3.40 3.37 11.82
N ILE A 63 -4.60 3.26 12.39
CA ILE A 63 -5.24 4.37 13.09
C ILE A 63 -4.41 4.88 14.27
N LEU A 64 -3.64 4.00 14.93
CA LEU A 64 -2.75 4.36 16.03
C LEU A 64 -1.67 5.35 15.56
N GLU A 65 -1.06 5.06 14.40
CA GLU A 65 -0.05 5.93 13.82
C GLU A 65 -0.67 7.22 13.26
N TYR A 66 -1.86 7.15 12.64
CA TYR A 66 -2.53 8.33 12.11
C TYR A 66 -2.88 9.33 13.21
N VAL A 67 -3.44 8.88 14.33
CA VAL A 67 -3.74 9.75 15.48
C VAL A 67 -2.47 10.40 16.02
N LYS A 68 -1.38 9.63 16.15
CA LYS A 68 -0.07 10.16 16.56
C LYS A 68 0.44 11.22 15.58
N GLN A 69 0.33 10.97 14.27
CA GLN A 69 0.78 11.91 13.23
C GLN A 69 -0.08 13.19 13.18
N TYR A 70 -1.37 13.11 13.46
CA TYR A 70 -2.22 14.29 13.64
C TYR A 70 -1.85 15.08 14.89
N LYS A 71 -1.66 14.40 16.04
CA LYS A 71 -1.31 15.06 17.32
C LYS A 71 0.06 15.76 17.27
N ASN A 72 1.03 15.23 16.53
CA ASN A 72 2.38 15.82 16.43
C ASN A 72 2.58 16.78 15.24
N GLY A 73 1.52 17.07 14.47
CA GLY A 73 1.56 17.99 13.35
C GLY A 73 2.29 17.51 12.10
N TYR A 74 2.55 16.19 11.97
CA TYR A 74 3.09 15.61 10.74
C TYR A 74 2.05 15.57 9.62
N MET A 75 0.78 15.33 9.96
CA MET A 75 -0.38 15.45 9.09
C MET A 75 -1.43 16.34 9.75
N TYR A 76 -2.33 16.88 8.92
CA TYR A 76 -3.42 17.74 9.39
C TYR A 76 -4.76 17.17 8.96
N PRO A 77 -5.77 17.14 9.85
CA PRO A 77 -7.14 16.77 9.50
C PRO A 77 -7.83 17.89 8.73
N ASP A 78 -9.01 17.58 8.20
CA ASP A 78 -9.89 18.53 7.47
C ASP A 78 -9.20 19.19 6.27
N ARG A 79 -8.46 18.38 5.49
CA ARG A 79 -7.80 18.86 4.27
C ARG A 79 -8.60 18.51 3.02
N THR A 80 -8.84 19.53 2.22
CA THR A 80 -9.52 19.36 0.92
C THR A 80 -8.49 19.18 -0.19
N THR A 81 -8.52 18.03 -0.85
CA THR A 81 -7.68 17.75 -2.02
C THR A 81 -7.99 18.71 -3.16
N THR A 82 -6.96 19.30 -3.74
CA THR A 82 -7.06 20.16 -4.94
C THR A 82 -6.48 19.48 -6.17
N VAL A 83 -7.07 19.77 -7.34
CA VAL A 83 -6.61 19.30 -8.65
C VAL A 83 -6.42 20.49 -9.55
N LYS A 84 -5.20 20.74 -10.02
CA LYS A 84 -4.86 21.85 -10.89
C LYS A 84 -3.84 21.46 -11.95
N LYS A 85 -3.69 22.24 -13.00
CA LYS A 85 -2.52 22.19 -13.87
C LYS A 85 -1.39 22.96 -13.21
N ASN A 86 -0.19 22.41 -13.18
CA ASN A 86 1.00 23.12 -12.75
C ASN A 86 1.49 24.07 -13.89
N LYS A 87 2.52 24.86 -13.61
CA LYS A 87 3.07 25.84 -14.58
C LYS A 87 3.63 25.22 -15.87
N TYR A 88 3.90 23.91 -15.87
CA TYR A 88 4.39 23.17 -17.03
C TYR A 88 3.27 22.38 -17.76
N GLY A 89 2.01 22.55 -17.36
CA GLY A 89 0.85 21.90 -17.97
C GLY A 89 0.49 20.52 -17.39
N GLY A 90 1.32 19.95 -16.52
CA GLY A 90 1.05 18.67 -15.83
C GLY A 90 -0.12 18.78 -14.86
N VAL A 91 -0.93 17.73 -14.77
CA VAL A 91 -2.02 17.68 -13.78
C VAL A 91 -1.48 17.27 -12.43
N GLU A 92 -1.67 18.12 -11.43
CA GLU A 92 -1.25 17.94 -10.05
C GLU A 92 -2.46 17.75 -9.14
N VAL A 93 -2.38 16.73 -8.28
CA VAL A 93 -3.32 16.47 -7.19
C VAL A 93 -2.58 16.71 -5.89
N ASN A 94 -3.01 17.68 -5.09
CA ASN A 94 -2.34 18.06 -3.85
C ASN A 94 -3.24 17.78 -2.65
N GLY A 95 -2.69 17.10 -1.64
CA GLY A 95 -3.38 16.71 -0.42
C GLY A 95 -3.20 17.67 0.75
N HIS A 96 -2.40 18.72 0.59
CA HIS A 96 -2.18 19.77 1.61
C HIS A 96 -1.79 19.23 2.99
N SER A 97 -0.84 18.28 3.01
CA SER A 97 -0.37 17.58 4.21
C SER A 97 -1.48 16.83 4.97
N GLY A 98 -2.57 16.50 4.31
CA GLY A 98 -3.59 15.60 4.84
C GLY A 98 -3.20 14.14 4.64
N ILE A 99 -3.98 13.23 5.25
CA ILE A 99 -3.83 11.79 4.98
C ILE A 99 -4.07 11.49 3.49
N GLY A 100 -3.26 10.60 2.92
CA GLY A 100 -3.26 10.37 1.48
C GLY A 100 -4.46 9.59 0.93
N ILE A 101 -5.17 8.81 1.75
CA ILE A 101 -6.26 7.93 1.29
C ILE A 101 -7.37 8.68 0.53
N PRO A 102 -7.94 9.81 1.03
CA PRO A 102 -8.92 10.59 0.27
C PRO A 102 -8.33 11.18 -1.00
N THR A 103 -7.09 11.65 -0.96
CA THR A 103 -6.39 12.24 -2.11
C THR A 103 -6.16 11.21 -3.21
N MET A 104 -5.78 9.98 -2.87
CA MET A 104 -5.67 8.88 -3.84
C MET A 104 -7.02 8.57 -4.52
N SER A 105 -8.11 8.57 -3.76
CA SER A 105 -9.46 8.40 -4.35
C SER A 105 -9.77 9.47 -5.39
N VAL A 106 -9.41 10.73 -5.13
CA VAL A 106 -9.58 11.84 -6.08
C VAL A 106 -8.66 11.66 -7.30
N ALA A 107 -7.39 11.30 -7.08
CA ALA A 107 -6.41 11.11 -8.14
C ALA A 107 -6.83 10.00 -9.12
N TYR A 108 -7.21 8.82 -8.61
CA TYR A 108 -7.67 7.72 -9.46
C TYR A 108 -8.93 8.07 -10.24
N LYS A 109 -9.93 8.69 -9.61
CA LYS A 109 -11.12 9.17 -10.30
C LYS A 109 -10.79 10.17 -11.40
N LYS A 110 -9.89 11.12 -11.13
CA LYS A 110 -9.44 12.11 -12.12
C LYS A 110 -8.67 11.45 -13.26
N GLY A 111 -7.73 10.54 -12.95
CA GLY A 111 -6.96 9.79 -13.93
C GLY A 111 -7.86 9.00 -14.88
N MET A 112 -8.81 8.23 -14.37
CA MET A 112 -9.79 7.50 -15.16
C MET A 112 -10.65 8.43 -16.04
N SER A 113 -11.09 9.56 -15.49
CA SER A 113 -11.89 10.55 -16.25
C SER A 113 -11.10 11.14 -17.42
N LEU A 114 -9.82 11.45 -17.25
CA LEU A 114 -8.95 11.95 -18.30
C LEU A 114 -8.62 10.86 -19.32
N ALA A 115 -8.26 9.65 -18.85
CA ALA A 115 -7.95 8.52 -19.72
C ALA A 115 -9.16 8.06 -20.53
N LYS A 116 -10.39 8.18 -20.02
CA LYS A 116 -11.61 7.92 -20.76
C LYS A 116 -11.75 8.82 -21.98
N LYS A 117 -11.29 10.08 -21.90
CA LYS A 117 -11.37 11.08 -22.98
C LYS A 117 -10.20 11.00 -23.96
N ALA A 118 -8.98 10.86 -23.44
CA ALA A 118 -7.75 10.98 -24.22
C ALA A 118 -7.00 9.63 -24.41
N GLY A 119 -7.54 8.54 -23.83
CA GLY A 119 -6.92 7.22 -23.87
C GLY A 119 -5.89 6.97 -22.76
N ILE A 120 -5.13 7.97 -22.44
CA ILE A 120 -4.09 7.95 -21.41
C ILE A 120 -4.14 9.22 -20.57
N SER A 121 -3.73 9.11 -19.31
CA SER A 121 -3.45 10.25 -18.45
C SER A 121 -2.25 9.98 -17.56
N ALA A 122 -1.55 11.05 -17.16
CA ALA A 122 -0.53 11.03 -16.12
C ALA A 122 -0.78 12.18 -15.15
N LEU A 123 -0.69 11.88 -13.85
CA LEU A 123 -0.91 12.86 -12.78
C LEU A 123 0.18 12.73 -11.73
N SER A 124 0.63 13.87 -11.20
CA SER A 124 1.42 13.90 -9.97
C SER A 124 0.49 14.00 -8.76
N ILE A 125 0.84 13.28 -7.67
CA ILE A 125 0.15 13.39 -6.38
C ILE A 125 1.19 13.80 -5.36
N ARG A 126 0.93 14.89 -4.66
CA ARG A 126 1.92 15.56 -3.81
C ARG A 126 1.33 15.98 -2.47
N ASP A 127 2.23 16.20 -1.53
CA ASP A 127 1.92 16.74 -0.21
C ASP A 127 0.81 15.92 0.49
N VAL A 128 1.07 14.64 0.61
CA VAL A 128 0.16 13.64 1.19
C VAL A 128 0.89 12.81 2.24
N GLY A 129 0.25 12.57 3.37
CA GLY A 129 0.68 11.56 4.33
C GLY A 129 0.43 10.14 3.80
N HIS A 130 0.38 9.18 4.69
CA HIS A 130 0.23 7.76 4.32
C HIS A 130 -0.98 7.51 3.41
N THR A 131 -0.75 6.81 2.32
CA THR A 131 -1.72 6.63 1.23
C THR A 131 -2.52 5.32 1.32
N GLY A 132 -2.23 4.49 2.32
CA GLY A 132 -2.88 3.19 2.52
C GLY A 132 -2.37 2.13 1.54
N ARG A 133 -3.19 1.10 1.31
CA ARG A 133 -2.93 0.02 0.35
C ARG A 133 -3.30 0.47 -1.06
N HIS A 134 -2.32 0.56 -1.95
CA HIS A 134 -2.57 1.03 -3.32
C HIS A 134 -3.40 0.06 -4.16
N GLY A 135 -3.28 -1.24 -3.90
CA GLY A 135 -4.10 -2.27 -4.55
C GLY A 135 -5.60 -2.04 -4.41
N TYR A 136 -6.08 -1.35 -3.37
CA TYR A 136 -7.48 -0.95 -3.23
C TYR A 136 -7.95 -0.06 -4.38
N PHE A 137 -7.18 0.97 -4.71
CA PHE A 137 -7.52 1.92 -5.76
C PHE A 137 -7.33 1.33 -7.16
N ALA A 138 -6.27 0.56 -7.34
CA ALA A 138 -5.95 -0.12 -8.58
C ALA A 138 -7.02 -1.17 -8.93
N ASP A 139 -7.54 -1.92 -7.95
CA ASP A 139 -8.61 -2.90 -8.13
C ASP A 139 -9.90 -2.23 -8.62
N ILE A 140 -10.28 -1.10 -8.02
CA ILE A 140 -11.43 -0.29 -8.44
C ILE A 140 -11.26 0.20 -9.89
N ALA A 141 -10.09 0.73 -10.25
CA ALA A 141 -9.83 1.23 -11.60
C ALA A 141 -9.82 0.10 -12.64
N ALA A 142 -9.15 -1.00 -12.36
CA ALA A 142 -9.06 -2.15 -13.25
C ALA A 142 -10.43 -2.82 -13.46
N SER A 143 -11.26 -2.89 -12.42
CA SER A 143 -12.65 -3.36 -12.53
C SER A 143 -13.51 -2.48 -13.45
N GLN A 144 -13.15 -1.21 -13.65
CA GLN A 144 -13.79 -0.28 -14.57
C GLN A 144 -13.17 -0.27 -15.98
N GLY A 145 -12.17 -1.12 -16.25
CA GLY A 145 -11.54 -1.26 -17.56
C GLY A 145 -10.31 -0.37 -17.77
N PHE A 146 -9.67 0.09 -16.70
CA PHE A 146 -8.44 0.89 -16.79
C PHE A 146 -7.22 0.08 -16.32
N LEU A 147 -6.11 0.19 -17.04
CA LEU A 147 -4.80 -0.18 -16.54
C LEU A 147 -4.23 1.02 -15.80
N THR A 148 -3.68 0.79 -14.61
CA THR A 148 -3.01 1.82 -13.81
C THR A 148 -1.61 1.39 -13.43
N ILE A 149 -0.67 2.34 -13.48
CA ILE A 149 0.69 2.18 -12.98
C ILE A 149 0.95 3.33 -12.03
N MET A 150 1.26 3.02 -10.78
CA MET A 150 1.61 4.01 -9.76
C MET A 150 2.95 3.68 -9.15
N MET A 151 3.75 4.70 -8.89
CA MET A 151 5.05 4.59 -8.24
C MET A 151 5.32 5.80 -7.36
N GLY A 152 6.00 5.56 -6.23
CA GLY A 152 6.25 6.58 -5.21
C GLY A 152 7.72 6.68 -4.80
N GLY A 153 8.17 7.92 -4.60
CA GLY A 153 9.51 8.25 -4.14
C GLY A 153 9.65 9.73 -3.77
N GLY A 154 10.89 10.19 -3.61
CA GLY A 154 11.19 11.60 -3.42
C GLY A 154 11.48 12.03 -1.98
N ASN A 155 11.67 11.09 -1.06
CA ASN A 155 12.02 11.40 0.34
C ASN A 155 13.18 10.58 0.90
N ARG A 156 14.18 10.25 0.09
CA ARG A 156 15.38 9.51 0.51
C ARG A 156 16.19 10.19 1.63
N LYS A 157 15.99 11.46 1.88
CA LYS A 157 16.71 12.19 2.96
C LYS A 157 16.15 11.88 4.35
N LYS A 158 14.83 11.63 4.45
CA LYS A 158 14.13 11.38 5.72
C LYS A 158 13.76 9.91 5.93
N TRP A 159 13.48 9.18 4.84
CA TRP A 159 12.98 7.80 4.88
C TRP A 159 14.03 6.82 4.33
N ARG A 160 15.18 6.73 5.00
CA ARG A 160 16.26 5.81 4.67
C ARG A 160 16.01 4.47 5.31
N GLN A 161 15.61 3.48 4.54
CA GLN A 161 15.25 2.15 5.01
C GLN A 161 15.96 1.03 4.25
N VAL A 162 16.26 1.25 2.96
CA VAL A 162 16.73 0.23 2.02
C VAL A 162 18.15 0.56 1.56
N ALA A 163 19.04 -0.43 1.59
CA ALA A 163 20.37 -0.30 1.01
C ALA A 163 20.30 -0.39 -0.51
N PRO A 164 21.09 0.39 -1.27
CA PRO A 164 21.31 0.14 -2.69
C PRO A 164 21.91 -1.25 -2.90
N PHE A 165 21.67 -1.87 -4.05
CA PHE A 165 22.37 -3.12 -4.38
C PHE A 165 23.90 -2.92 -4.37
N GLY A 166 24.60 -3.74 -3.60
CA GLY A 166 26.05 -3.61 -3.36
C GLY A 166 26.42 -2.58 -2.27
N GLY A 167 25.47 -1.88 -1.69
CA GLY A 167 25.70 -0.97 -0.56
C GLY A 167 25.37 -1.59 0.78
N SER A 168 25.99 -1.09 1.86
CA SER A 168 25.81 -1.57 3.25
C SER A 168 24.99 -0.61 4.11
N LYS A 169 24.51 0.52 3.58
CA LYS A 169 23.77 1.53 4.34
C LYS A 169 22.41 1.83 3.75
N ALA A 170 21.42 2.07 4.59
CA ALA A 170 20.10 2.52 4.20
C ALA A 170 20.16 3.91 3.53
N MET A 171 19.81 3.99 2.24
CA MET A 171 19.88 5.21 1.43
C MET A 171 18.57 5.56 0.74
N LEU A 172 17.66 4.59 0.57
CA LEU A 172 16.41 4.71 -0.16
C LEU A 172 15.21 4.41 0.75
N PRO A 173 14.02 4.97 0.47
CA PRO A 173 12.77 4.44 1.00
C PRO A 173 12.45 3.06 0.42
N THR A 174 11.27 2.52 0.73
CA THR A 174 10.79 1.26 0.16
C THR A 174 10.25 1.39 -1.27
N ASN A 175 10.12 2.60 -1.79
CA ASN A 175 9.76 2.97 -3.17
C ASN A 175 8.71 2.03 -3.80
N PRO A 176 7.46 2.07 -3.34
CA PRO A 176 6.44 1.12 -3.76
C PRO A 176 5.92 1.37 -5.16
N TYR A 177 5.52 0.28 -5.82
CA TYR A 177 4.80 0.26 -7.09
C TYR A 177 3.45 -0.41 -6.92
N CYS A 178 2.46 0.07 -7.66
CA CYS A 178 1.20 -0.63 -7.81
C CYS A 178 0.76 -0.62 -9.28
N ILE A 179 0.56 -1.81 -9.84
CA ILE A 179 0.09 -1.99 -11.21
C ILE A 179 -1.20 -2.79 -11.17
N GLY A 180 -2.28 -2.23 -11.72
CA GLY A 180 -3.56 -2.90 -11.84
C GLY A 180 -4.02 -2.98 -13.29
N ILE A 181 -4.45 -4.15 -13.72
CA ILE A 181 -4.96 -4.39 -15.07
C ILE A 181 -6.27 -5.18 -15.01
N PRO A 182 -7.26 -4.91 -15.89
CA PRO A 182 -8.43 -5.77 -16.02
C PRO A 182 -8.02 -7.23 -16.24
N GLY A 183 -8.61 -8.14 -15.47
CA GLY A 183 -8.29 -9.57 -15.51
C GLY A 183 -9.45 -10.43 -16.00
N GLY A 184 -9.39 -11.73 -15.63
CA GLY A 184 -10.37 -12.73 -16.00
C GLY A 184 -11.61 -12.78 -15.09
N ASN A 185 -12.13 -13.99 -14.88
CA ASN A 185 -13.35 -14.22 -14.10
C ASN A 185 -13.18 -13.98 -12.60
N LEU A 186 -12.00 -14.19 -12.08
CA LEU A 186 -11.69 -13.97 -10.66
C LEU A 186 -11.33 -12.49 -10.33
N GLY A 187 -11.48 -11.59 -11.30
CA GLY A 187 -11.27 -10.16 -11.15
C GLY A 187 -9.94 -9.65 -11.72
N PRO A 188 -9.59 -8.39 -11.44
CA PRO A 188 -8.37 -7.76 -11.91
C PRO A 188 -7.08 -8.44 -11.44
N VAL A 189 -5.99 -8.27 -12.17
CA VAL A 189 -4.65 -8.62 -11.71
C VAL A 189 -4.04 -7.38 -11.07
N ILE A 190 -3.64 -7.49 -9.80
CA ILE A 190 -3.13 -6.38 -9.00
C ILE A 190 -1.77 -6.75 -8.42
N LEU A 191 -0.75 -6.07 -8.88
CA LEU A 191 0.62 -6.16 -8.34
C LEU A 191 0.89 -4.92 -7.50
N ASP A 192 0.84 -5.06 -6.16
CA ASP A 192 1.09 -3.99 -5.18
C ASP A 192 2.23 -4.42 -4.28
N PHE A 193 3.39 -3.79 -4.41
CA PHE A 193 4.62 -4.24 -3.76
C PHE A 193 5.59 -3.10 -3.45
N ALA A 194 6.38 -3.28 -2.38
CA ALA A 194 7.58 -2.50 -2.13
C ALA A 194 8.75 -3.04 -2.98
N THR A 195 9.65 -2.19 -3.43
CA THR A 195 10.88 -2.61 -4.13
C THR A 195 11.93 -3.22 -3.21
N SER A 196 11.67 -3.22 -1.90
CA SER A 196 12.44 -3.92 -0.86
C SER A 196 11.93 -5.35 -0.63
N LYS A 197 12.79 -6.24 -0.08
CA LYS A 197 12.43 -7.63 0.22
C LYS A 197 11.28 -7.75 1.20
N ILE A 198 11.19 -6.83 2.16
CA ILE A 198 10.09 -6.70 3.13
C ILE A 198 9.71 -5.23 3.30
N SER A 199 8.49 -4.97 3.75
CA SER A 199 8.09 -3.62 4.14
C SER A 199 8.62 -3.25 5.53
N GLY A 200 8.84 -1.96 5.78
CA GLY A 200 9.22 -1.49 7.12
C GLY A 200 8.24 -1.93 8.21
N GLY A 201 6.94 -1.99 7.92
CA GLY A 201 5.92 -2.45 8.86
C GLY A 201 6.13 -3.88 9.37
N TRP A 202 6.75 -4.76 8.59
CA TRP A 202 7.10 -6.11 9.03
C TRP A 202 8.18 -6.11 10.10
N ILE A 203 9.17 -5.22 10.00
CA ILE A 203 10.25 -5.11 10.98
C ILE A 203 9.69 -4.66 12.32
N TYR A 204 8.85 -3.63 12.32
CA TYR A 204 8.16 -3.17 13.53
C TYR A 204 7.27 -4.26 14.15
N ALA A 205 6.54 -5.02 13.32
CA ALA A 205 5.71 -6.12 13.78
C ALA A 205 6.56 -7.26 14.38
N ALA A 206 7.67 -7.64 13.75
CA ALA A 206 8.59 -8.65 14.25
C ALA A 206 9.20 -8.24 15.60
N LYS A 207 9.73 -7.02 15.71
CA LYS A 207 10.26 -6.47 16.97
C LYS A 207 9.20 -6.48 18.07
N SER A 208 8.01 -6.00 17.80
CA SER A 208 6.90 -5.97 18.77
C SER A 208 6.45 -7.37 19.23
N ALA A 209 6.60 -8.36 18.37
CA ALA A 209 6.24 -9.76 18.64
C ALA A 209 7.39 -10.59 19.23
N GLY A 210 8.62 -10.04 19.32
CA GLY A 210 9.81 -10.81 19.68
C GLY A 210 10.12 -11.91 18.66
N ALA A 211 9.83 -11.70 17.40
CA ALA A 211 10.00 -12.66 16.31
C ALA A 211 11.18 -12.27 15.40
N MET A 212 11.83 -13.30 14.85
CA MET A 212 12.89 -13.11 13.86
C MET A 212 12.29 -12.83 12.47
N LEU A 213 13.00 -12.06 11.66
CA LEU A 213 12.67 -11.84 10.25
C LEU A 213 13.10 -13.03 9.38
N PRO A 214 12.52 -13.15 8.17
CA PRO A 214 13.00 -14.13 7.20
C PRO A 214 14.48 -13.88 6.84
N LYS A 215 15.19 -14.95 6.49
CA LYS A 215 16.59 -14.87 6.04
C LYS A 215 16.73 -13.94 4.82
N ASP A 216 17.91 -13.34 4.71
CA ASP A 216 18.33 -12.52 3.56
C ASP A 216 17.43 -11.30 3.28
N CYS A 217 16.69 -10.79 4.29
CA CYS A 217 15.84 -9.62 4.14
C CYS A 217 16.48 -8.32 4.61
N ILE A 218 17.37 -8.41 5.60
CA ILE A 218 18.03 -7.25 6.20
C ILE A 218 19.54 -7.53 6.42
N ILE A 219 20.27 -6.45 6.59
CA ILE A 219 21.68 -6.44 7.02
C ILE A 219 21.82 -5.61 8.29
N ASP A 220 22.85 -5.94 9.11
CA ASP A 220 23.27 -5.14 10.25
C ASP A 220 24.03 -3.86 9.84
N SER A 221 24.46 -3.05 10.78
CA SER A 221 25.23 -1.81 10.56
C SER A 221 26.61 -2.04 9.90
N ASN A 222 27.15 -3.26 9.95
CA ASN A 222 28.39 -3.67 9.31
C ASN A 222 28.19 -4.24 7.90
N GLY A 223 26.93 -4.44 7.48
CA GLY A 223 26.58 -5.00 6.18
C GLY A 223 26.47 -6.52 6.16
N ASN A 224 26.49 -7.20 7.30
CA ASN A 224 26.31 -8.64 7.38
C ASN A 224 24.83 -9.02 7.37
N PRO A 225 24.44 -10.12 6.67
CA PRO A 225 23.07 -10.61 6.74
C PRO A 225 22.64 -10.96 8.17
N THR A 226 21.45 -10.52 8.56
CA THR A 226 20.85 -10.82 9.87
C THR A 226 19.35 -11.10 9.73
N CYS A 227 18.77 -11.74 10.76
CA CYS A 227 17.34 -11.93 10.91
C CYS A 227 16.76 -11.19 12.11
N ASP A 228 17.64 -10.58 12.94
CA ASP A 228 17.23 -9.85 14.14
C ASP A 228 16.68 -8.48 13.76
N PRO A 229 15.38 -8.18 14.06
CA PRO A 229 14.82 -6.87 13.79
C PRO A 229 15.52 -5.73 14.55
N ASP A 230 16.20 -6.01 15.66
CA ASP A 230 16.93 -4.99 16.42
C ASP A 230 18.13 -4.44 15.65
N ASP A 231 18.83 -5.27 14.90
CA ASP A 231 19.95 -4.85 14.06
C ASP A 231 19.56 -3.77 13.03
N TYR A 232 18.30 -3.84 12.51
CA TYR A 232 17.81 -2.79 11.63
C TYR A 232 17.70 -1.44 12.34
N PHE A 233 17.24 -1.42 13.61
CA PHE A 233 17.13 -0.18 14.38
C PHE A 233 18.49 0.35 14.83
N ASP A 234 19.48 -0.52 14.91
CA ASP A 234 20.87 -0.19 15.28
C ASP A 234 21.73 0.21 14.06
N GLY A 235 21.10 0.68 12.99
CA GLY A 235 21.77 1.23 11.81
C GLY A 235 21.86 0.27 10.63
N GLY A 236 21.19 -0.86 10.70
CA GLY A 236 21.03 -1.80 9.59
C GLY A 236 20.12 -1.30 8.47
N ALA A 237 19.90 -2.15 7.47
CA ALA A 237 19.09 -1.80 6.31
C ALA A 237 18.31 -2.99 5.74
N ILE A 238 17.20 -2.71 5.09
CA ILE A 238 16.45 -3.69 4.28
C ILE A 238 17.18 -3.88 2.95
N LEU A 239 17.16 -5.10 2.41
CA LEU A 239 17.71 -5.41 1.10
C LEU A 239 16.67 -5.23 -0.02
N PRO A 240 17.06 -4.86 -1.24
CA PRO A 240 16.17 -4.74 -2.38
C PRO A 240 15.63 -6.10 -2.85
N ALA A 241 14.37 -6.17 -3.24
CA ALA A 241 13.73 -7.36 -3.77
C ALA A 241 14.34 -7.75 -5.13
N GLY A 242 14.75 -9.03 -5.27
CA GLY A 242 15.41 -9.47 -6.51
C GLY A 242 16.69 -8.69 -6.81
N GLU A 243 17.41 -8.27 -5.76
CA GLU A 243 18.73 -7.66 -5.83
C GLU A 243 18.77 -6.39 -6.71
N GLN A 244 19.57 -6.39 -7.78
CA GLN A 244 19.71 -5.25 -8.72
C GLN A 244 18.38 -4.85 -9.40
N LYS A 245 17.42 -5.77 -9.52
CA LYS A 245 16.12 -5.48 -10.15
C LYS A 245 15.26 -4.57 -9.29
N GLY A 246 15.10 -4.93 -8.00
CA GLY A 246 14.38 -4.07 -7.06
C GLY A 246 15.11 -2.76 -6.80
N TYR A 247 16.44 -2.77 -6.72
CA TYR A 247 17.22 -1.54 -6.64
C TYR A 247 16.99 -0.63 -7.85
N GLY A 248 17.01 -1.18 -9.08
CA GLY A 248 16.73 -0.41 -10.28
C GLY A 248 15.35 0.23 -10.27
N LEU A 249 14.32 -0.52 -9.86
CA LEU A 249 12.96 0.02 -9.69
C LEU A 249 12.91 1.12 -8.62
N ALA A 250 13.56 0.92 -7.46
CA ALA A 250 13.63 1.93 -6.41
C ALA A 250 14.30 3.22 -6.87
N LEU A 251 15.42 3.12 -7.59
CA LEU A 251 16.12 4.27 -8.15
C LEU A 251 15.25 5.05 -9.12
N ILE A 252 14.55 4.38 -10.04
CA ILE A 252 13.62 5.03 -10.98
C ILE A 252 12.48 5.74 -10.23
N ALA A 253 11.88 5.08 -9.24
CA ALA A 253 10.80 5.70 -8.44
C ALA A 253 11.30 6.94 -7.67
N GLU A 254 12.52 6.90 -7.13
CA GLU A 254 13.11 8.04 -6.43
C GLU A 254 13.42 9.20 -7.37
N LEU A 255 13.97 8.93 -8.57
CA LEU A 255 14.19 9.95 -9.60
C LEU A 255 12.87 10.58 -10.08
N ILE A 256 11.83 9.78 -10.26
CA ILE A 256 10.49 10.29 -10.57
C ILE A 256 9.98 11.16 -9.40
N GLY A 257 10.04 10.65 -8.18
CA GLY A 257 9.51 11.35 -7.01
C GLY A 257 10.24 12.65 -6.69
N GLU A 258 11.57 12.68 -6.72
CA GLU A 258 12.38 13.86 -6.34
C GLU A 258 12.78 14.72 -7.54
N ALA A 259 13.35 14.10 -8.59
CA ALA A 259 13.90 14.89 -9.71
C ALA A 259 12.82 15.38 -10.68
N LEU A 260 11.86 14.50 -11.02
CA LEU A 260 10.78 14.88 -11.95
C LEU A 260 9.67 15.69 -11.27
N LEU A 261 9.19 15.24 -10.09
CA LEU A 261 8.05 15.86 -9.40
C LEU A 261 8.46 16.89 -8.35
N GLY A 262 9.74 16.90 -7.96
CA GLY A 262 10.29 17.74 -6.88
C GLY A 262 10.31 17.00 -5.51
N PRO A 263 11.06 17.54 -4.51
CA PRO A 263 11.21 16.88 -3.23
C PRO A 263 9.87 16.70 -2.52
N ALA A 264 9.67 15.52 -1.91
CA ALA A 264 8.47 15.24 -1.15
C ALA A 264 8.49 15.96 0.21
N THR A 265 7.36 16.52 0.60
CA THR A 265 7.18 17.17 1.90
C THR A 265 6.84 16.17 3.00
N THR A 266 6.19 15.06 2.61
CA THR A 266 5.76 13.93 3.45
C THR A 266 6.48 12.63 3.06
N GLU A 267 5.80 11.49 3.03
CA GLU A 267 6.43 10.18 2.77
C GLU A 267 6.93 10.04 1.33
N CYS A 268 6.08 10.34 0.35
CA CYS A 268 6.39 10.23 -1.07
C CYS A 268 5.63 11.27 -1.90
N ASN A 269 6.19 11.63 -3.05
CA ASN A 269 5.41 12.07 -4.20
C ASN A 269 5.10 10.85 -5.09
N TRP A 270 3.98 10.89 -5.79
CA TRP A 270 3.48 9.78 -6.59
C TRP A 270 3.23 10.19 -8.02
N LEU A 271 3.61 9.32 -8.96
CA LEU A 271 3.17 9.39 -10.34
C LEU A 271 2.11 8.31 -10.59
N LEU A 272 0.94 8.71 -11.05
CA LEU A 272 -0.14 7.83 -11.48
C LEU A 272 -0.33 7.93 -12.98
N ILE A 273 -0.09 6.84 -13.70
CA ILE A 273 -0.40 6.68 -15.13
C ILE A 273 -1.67 5.82 -15.23
N THR A 274 -2.63 6.26 -16.03
CA THR A 274 -3.89 5.54 -16.25
C THR A 274 -4.14 5.41 -17.76
N LEU A 275 -4.41 4.18 -18.23
CA LEU A 275 -4.74 3.88 -19.61
C LEU A 275 -6.15 3.30 -19.70
N ASN A 276 -6.91 3.75 -20.69
CA ASN A 276 -8.18 3.13 -21.02
C ASN A 276 -7.94 1.87 -21.86
N ALA A 277 -8.08 0.69 -21.26
CA ALA A 277 -7.79 -0.58 -21.91
C ALA A 277 -8.69 -0.87 -23.13
N ASN A 278 -9.90 -0.28 -23.16
CA ASN A 278 -10.84 -0.47 -24.25
C ASN A 278 -10.43 0.17 -25.59
N GLN A 279 -9.32 0.96 -25.61
CA GLN A 279 -8.78 1.51 -26.86
C GLN A 279 -8.10 0.48 -27.76
N TRP A 280 -7.62 -0.62 -27.19
CA TRP A 280 -6.91 -1.66 -27.97
C TRP A 280 -7.77 -2.89 -28.22
N ARG A 281 -8.64 -3.24 -27.28
CA ARG A 281 -9.54 -4.40 -27.40
C ARG A 281 -10.84 -4.16 -26.68
N SER A 282 -11.91 -4.82 -27.11
CA SER A 282 -13.17 -4.81 -26.38
C SER A 282 -12.97 -5.40 -24.98
N ARG A 283 -13.77 -4.96 -24.04
CA ARG A 283 -13.71 -5.48 -22.65
C ARG A 283 -13.94 -7.00 -22.59
N SER A 284 -14.84 -7.52 -23.42
CA SER A 284 -15.10 -8.96 -23.49
C SER A 284 -13.90 -9.73 -24.01
N THR A 285 -13.31 -9.31 -25.13
CA THR A 285 -12.12 -9.96 -25.69
C THR A 285 -10.93 -9.93 -24.70
N LEU A 286 -10.67 -8.78 -24.06
CA LEU A 286 -9.63 -8.66 -23.06
C LEU A 286 -9.86 -9.66 -21.90
N LYS A 287 -11.11 -9.70 -21.38
CA LYS A 287 -11.46 -10.60 -20.28
C LYS A 287 -11.29 -12.08 -20.66
N THR A 288 -11.73 -12.49 -21.84
CA THR A 288 -11.60 -13.88 -22.30
C THR A 288 -10.13 -14.28 -22.45
N THR A 289 -9.34 -13.46 -23.16
CA THR A 289 -7.89 -13.75 -23.34
C THR A 289 -7.14 -13.72 -22.00
N ALA A 290 -7.46 -12.79 -21.11
CA ALA A 290 -6.86 -12.76 -19.76
C ALA A 290 -7.20 -14.04 -18.98
N GLU A 291 -8.45 -14.51 -19.04
CA GLU A 291 -8.87 -15.74 -18.35
C GLU A 291 -8.14 -16.97 -18.89
N GLU A 292 -7.94 -17.07 -20.22
CA GLU A 292 -7.15 -18.15 -20.84
C GLU A 292 -5.73 -18.18 -20.29
N ILE A 293 -5.02 -17.03 -20.33
CA ILE A 293 -3.66 -16.91 -19.80
C ILE A 293 -3.59 -17.27 -18.31
N LEU A 294 -4.49 -16.69 -17.52
CA LEU A 294 -4.48 -16.88 -16.07
C LEU A 294 -4.81 -18.32 -15.66
N ASN A 295 -5.72 -18.98 -16.39
CA ASN A 295 -6.04 -20.37 -16.16
C ASN A 295 -4.89 -21.32 -16.53
N GLU A 296 -4.16 -21.01 -17.59
CA GLU A 296 -2.96 -21.77 -17.95
C GLU A 296 -1.90 -21.69 -16.85
N LEU A 297 -1.64 -20.48 -16.34
CA LEU A 297 -0.68 -20.27 -15.24
C LEU A 297 -1.11 -20.99 -13.94
N ARG A 298 -2.40 -20.91 -13.56
CA ARG A 298 -2.94 -21.60 -12.37
C ARG A 298 -2.83 -23.13 -12.45
N LYS A 299 -2.84 -23.70 -13.65
CA LYS A 299 -2.69 -25.16 -13.88
C LYS A 299 -1.24 -25.63 -13.74
N SER A 300 -0.26 -24.72 -13.65
CA SER A 300 1.13 -25.11 -13.41
C SER A 300 1.25 -25.90 -12.10
N PRO A 301 1.93 -27.05 -12.08
CA PRO A 301 2.14 -27.80 -10.85
C PRO A 301 2.84 -26.93 -9.79
N PRO A 302 2.29 -26.83 -8.57
CA PRO A 302 2.91 -26.05 -7.51
C PRO A 302 4.17 -26.74 -6.98
N LEU A 303 5.09 -25.99 -6.39
CA LEU A 303 6.23 -26.54 -5.66
C LEU A 303 5.73 -27.31 -4.42
N LYS A 304 6.49 -28.33 -3.95
CA LYS A 304 6.11 -29.25 -2.85
C LYS A 304 5.59 -28.57 -1.57
N HIS A 305 6.06 -27.34 -1.30
CA HIS A 305 5.68 -26.58 -0.10
C HIS A 305 4.67 -25.46 -0.38
N ILE A 306 4.19 -25.36 -1.62
CA ILE A 306 3.21 -24.37 -2.08
C ILE A 306 1.89 -25.08 -2.38
N GLU A 307 0.79 -24.57 -1.87
CA GLU A 307 -0.53 -25.18 -2.04
C GLU A 307 -1.06 -25.01 -3.47
N LYS A 308 -0.90 -23.82 -4.04
CA LYS A 308 -1.37 -23.47 -5.39
C LYS A 308 -0.54 -22.34 -5.99
N VAL A 309 -0.52 -22.26 -7.32
CA VAL A 309 -0.01 -21.07 -8.03
C VAL A 309 -1.04 -19.96 -7.91
N GLU A 310 -0.63 -18.82 -7.37
CA GLU A 310 -1.50 -17.66 -7.17
C GLU A 310 -1.23 -16.58 -8.24
N VAL A 311 -2.29 -15.90 -8.67
CA VAL A 311 -2.21 -14.69 -9.49
C VAL A 311 -2.23 -13.47 -8.55
N PRO A 312 -1.41 -12.44 -8.79
CA PRO A 312 -1.39 -11.25 -7.97
C PRO A 312 -2.78 -10.61 -7.78
N GLY A 313 -3.17 -10.38 -6.53
CA GLY A 313 -4.47 -9.83 -6.14
C GLY A 313 -5.55 -10.87 -5.81
N GLU A 314 -5.36 -12.15 -6.18
CA GLU A 314 -6.35 -13.21 -5.87
C GLU A 314 -6.39 -13.54 -4.38
N ARG A 315 -5.23 -13.63 -3.72
CA ARG A 315 -5.14 -13.94 -2.30
C ARG A 315 -5.89 -12.92 -1.44
N GLU A 316 -5.76 -11.65 -1.75
CA GLU A 316 -6.45 -10.56 -1.06
C GLU A 316 -7.97 -10.64 -1.25
N ARG A 317 -8.44 -10.95 -2.45
CA ARG A 317 -9.87 -11.13 -2.75
C ARG A 317 -10.43 -12.39 -2.07
N GLU A 318 -9.71 -13.50 -2.15
CA GLU A 318 -10.10 -14.74 -1.47
C GLU A 318 -10.18 -14.55 0.04
N HIS A 319 -9.19 -13.90 0.65
CA HIS A 319 -9.19 -13.60 2.07
C HIS A 319 -10.41 -12.74 2.45
N ARG A 320 -10.70 -11.70 1.66
CA ARG A 320 -11.86 -10.83 1.86
C ARG A 320 -13.18 -11.61 1.81
N LEU A 321 -13.35 -12.51 0.84
CA LEU A 321 -14.54 -13.36 0.72
C LEU A 321 -14.65 -14.33 1.91
N CYS A 322 -13.57 -14.98 2.28
CA CYS A 322 -13.53 -15.95 3.38
C CYS A 322 -13.67 -15.28 4.76
N SER A 323 -13.37 -14.02 4.89
CA SER A 323 -13.47 -13.27 6.16
C SER A 323 -14.92 -13.13 6.67
N LYS A 324 -15.92 -13.20 5.77
CA LYS A 324 -17.34 -13.02 6.11
C LYS A 324 -17.57 -11.77 6.98
N GLU A 325 -16.99 -10.65 6.57
CA GLU A 325 -17.05 -9.36 7.28
C GLU A 325 -16.47 -9.40 8.72
N LYS A 326 -15.57 -10.33 9.01
CA LYS A 326 -14.90 -10.46 10.31
C LYS A 326 -13.40 -10.17 10.16
N ILE A 327 -12.85 -9.48 11.14
CA ILE A 327 -11.43 -9.09 11.21
C ILE A 327 -10.83 -9.69 12.48
N ALA A 328 -9.74 -10.43 12.33
CA ALA A 328 -8.96 -10.92 13.47
C ALA A 328 -7.88 -9.88 13.82
N VAL A 329 -7.97 -9.27 14.99
CA VAL A 329 -7.05 -8.20 15.45
C VAL A 329 -6.28 -8.69 16.68
N PRO A 330 -4.95 -8.43 16.81
CA PRO A 330 -4.23 -8.70 18.05
C PRO A 330 -4.91 -7.99 19.25
N ILE A 331 -5.11 -8.71 20.34
CA ILE A 331 -5.84 -8.18 21.52
C ILE A 331 -5.26 -6.85 21.99
N LYS A 332 -3.93 -6.77 22.13
CA LYS A 332 -3.26 -5.54 22.56
C LYS A 332 -3.51 -4.37 21.62
N THR A 333 -3.47 -4.62 20.31
CA THR A 333 -3.74 -3.60 19.28
C THR A 333 -5.18 -3.09 19.38
N TRP A 334 -6.15 -4.00 19.56
CA TRP A 334 -7.55 -3.61 19.71
C TRP A 334 -7.80 -2.80 20.98
N GLN A 335 -7.15 -3.17 22.08
CA GLN A 335 -7.18 -2.39 23.34
C GLN A 335 -6.63 -0.98 23.12
N GLN A 336 -5.46 -0.84 22.48
CA GLN A 336 -4.87 0.48 22.15
C GLN A 336 -5.79 1.32 21.25
N ILE A 337 -6.43 0.71 20.24
CA ILE A 337 -7.40 1.41 19.40
C ILE A 337 -8.58 1.93 20.21
N ASN A 338 -9.11 1.11 21.15
CA ASN A 338 -10.24 1.53 21.99
C ASN A 338 -9.87 2.64 22.98
N MET A 339 -8.62 2.70 23.46
CA MET A 339 -8.15 3.82 24.30
C MET A 339 -8.26 5.17 23.60
N LEU A 340 -8.07 5.21 22.26
CA LEU A 340 -8.23 6.45 21.47
C LEU A 340 -9.68 6.99 21.41
N LEU A 341 -10.66 6.26 21.93
CA LEU A 341 -12.04 6.73 22.00
C LEU A 341 -12.27 7.71 23.15
N THR A 342 -11.40 7.68 24.17
CA THR A 342 -11.49 8.48 25.41
C THR A 342 -10.47 9.61 25.46
N ASP A 343 -9.48 9.61 24.57
CA ASP A 343 -8.49 10.67 24.36
C ASP A 343 -9.04 11.83 23.48
#